data_aaca07e13a6cd45b0b7068f7abee05d4
#
_entry.id   aaca07e13a6cd45b0b7068f7abee05d4
#
_cell.length_a   1.000
_cell.length_b   1.000
_cell.length_c   1.000
_cell.angle_alpha   90.00
_cell.angle_beta   90.00
_cell.angle_gamma   90.00
#
_symmetry.space_group_name_H-M   'P 1'
#
loop_
_entity.id
_entity.type
_entity.pdbx_description
1 polymer ?
#
loop_
_entity_poly.entity_id
_entity_poly.type
_entity_poly.pdbx_seq_one_letter_code
_entity_poly.pdbx_strand_id
1 'polypeptide(L)'
;MFDFGNHLRMLRERYGISQEELGRRVGRAGSVISNYENNIKIPTLDVLTTMARIYNVSLDYLVGFDKKDQVILEGMTDGQRELIHRLVKELKESTKPKNGGLSADQQ
;
A
#
# COMPACT_ATOMS: atom_id res chain seq x y z
N MET A 1 -17.64 3.99 7.10
CA MET A 1 -16.60 3.40 7.92
C MET A 1 -15.54 2.72 7.07
N PHE A 2 -14.31 2.84 7.47
CA PHE A 2 -13.20 2.23 6.72
C PHE A 2 -13.25 0.72 6.83
N ASP A 3 -13.27 0.04 5.70
CA ASP A 3 -13.29 -1.42 5.66
C ASP A 3 -11.88 -1.88 5.30
N PHE A 4 -11.15 -2.29 6.32
CA PHE A 4 -9.74 -2.64 6.18
C PHE A 4 -9.55 -3.84 5.24
N GLY A 5 -10.35 -4.88 5.42
CA GLY A 5 -10.22 -6.07 4.58
C GLY A 5 -10.50 -5.75 3.11
N ASN A 6 -11.52 -4.96 2.86
CA ASN A 6 -11.83 -4.57 1.49
C ASN A 6 -10.72 -3.71 0.89
N HIS A 7 -10.12 -2.86 1.72
CA HIS A 7 -9.01 -2.03 1.27
C HIS A 7 -7.81 -2.89 0.84
N LEU A 8 -7.51 -3.91 1.62
CA LEU A 8 -6.44 -4.86 1.26
C LEU A 8 -6.75 -5.56 -0.04
N ARG A 9 -8.01 -5.99 -0.21
CA ARG A 9 -8.41 -6.67 -1.44
C ARG A 9 -8.26 -5.76 -2.64
N MET A 10 -8.69 -4.51 -2.51
CA MET A 10 -8.60 -3.56 -3.61
C MET A 10 -7.16 -3.32 -4.03
N LEU A 11 -6.26 -3.21 -3.08
CA LEU A 11 -4.85 -3.03 -3.39
C LEU A 11 -4.30 -4.25 -4.12
N ARG A 12 -4.62 -5.43 -3.62
CA ARG A 12 -4.14 -6.66 -4.24
C ARG A 12 -4.65 -6.78 -5.67
N GLU A 13 -5.94 -6.53 -5.86
CA GLU A 13 -6.53 -6.63 -7.19
C GLU A 13 -5.97 -5.57 -8.14
N ARG A 14 -5.71 -4.39 -7.63
CA ARG A 14 -5.11 -3.34 -8.44
C ARG A 14 -3.73 -3.74 -8.95
N TYR A 15 -2.99 -4.47 -8.14
CA TYR A 15 -1.67 -4.94 -8.54
C TYR A 15 -1.72 -6.26 -9.31
N GLY A 16 -2.93 -6.81 -9.51
CA GLY A 16 -3.11 -7.96 -10.37
C GLY A 16 -2.54 -9.26 -9.83
N ILE A 17 -2.46 -9.42 -8.53
CA ILE A 17 -1.93 -10.65 -7.95
C ILE A 17 -3.03 -11.38 -7.20
N SER A 18 -2.92 -12.71 -7.17
CA SER A 18 -3.89 -13.56 -6.50
C SER A 18 -3.63 -13.59 -4.99
N GLN A 19 -4.60 -14.10 -4.25
CA GLN A 19 -4.43 -14.31 -2.82
C GLN A 19 -3.26 -15.25 -2.55
N GLU A 20 -3.11 -16.28 -3.39
CA GLU A 20 -2.02 -17.22 -3.23
C GLU A 20 -0.66 -16.58 -3.49
N GLU A 21 -0.59 -15.74 -4.51
CA GLU A 21 0.66 -15.07 -4.81
C GLU A 21 1.05 -14.09 -3.70
N LEU A 22 0.08 -13.32 -3.20
CA LEU A 22 0.36 -12.43 -2.09
C LEU A 22 0.79 -13.23 -0.88
N GLY A 23 0.11 -14.35 -0.63
CA GLY A 23 0.47 -15.22 0.49
C GLY A 23 1.92 -15.66 0.42
N ARG A 24 2.37 -16.08 -0.76
CA ARG A 24 3.76 -16.49 -0.92
C ARG A 24 4.73 -15.36 -0.55
N ARG A 25 4.39 -14.15 -0.96
CA ARG A 25 5.27 -13.01 -0.73
C ARG A 25 5.34 -12.58 0.73
N VAL A 26 4.26 -12.82 1.48
CA VAL A 26 4.25 -12.44 2.90
C VAL A 26 4.39 -13.64 3.82
N GLY A 27 4.59 -14.83 3.27
CA GLY A 27 4.81 -16.03 4.07
C GLY A 27 3.55 -16.57 4.72
N ARG A 28 2.41 -16.48 4.04
CA ARG A 28 1.13 -16.98 4.55
C ARG A 28 0.41 -17.74 3.45
N ALA A 29 -0.49 -18.65 3.83
CA ALA A 29 -1.33 -19.35 2.86
C ALA A 29 -2.35 -18.38 2.28
N GLY A 30 -2.82 -18.70 1.05
CA GLY A 30 -3.85 -17.90 0.42
C GLY A 30 -5.12 -17.79 1.24
N SER A 31 -5.46 -18.87 1.96
CA SER A 31 -6.65 -18.84 2.83
C SER A 31 -6.50 -17.83 3.96
N VAL A 32 -5.29 -17.59 4.42
CA VAL A 32 -5.05 -16.57 5.45
C VAL A 32 -5.24 -15.18 4.85
N ILE A 33 -4.78 -14.97 3.61
CA ILE A 33 -5.00 -13.70 2.93
C ILE A 33 -6.52 -13.46 2.78
N SER A 34 -7.26 -14.50 2.42
CA SER A 34 -8.71 -14.40 2.33
C SER A 34 -9.32 -13.96 3.66
N ASN A 35 -8.82 -14.51 4.76
CA ASN A 35 -9.32 -14.14 6.10
C ASN A 35 -9.03 -12.68 6.41
N TYR A 36 -7.88 -12.16 6.00
CA TYR A 36 -7.57 -10.74 6.17
C TYR A 36 -8.56 -9.89 5.37
N GLU A 37 -8.82 -10.28 4.14
CA GLU A 37 -9.67 -9.50 3.24
C GLU A 37 -11.14 -9.53 3.65
N ASN A 38 -11.54 -10.57 4.37
CA ASN A 38 -12.89 -10.69 4.88
C ASN A 38 -13.05 -10.26 6.32
N ASN A 39 -12.02 -9.60 6.87
CA ASN A 39 -12.04 -9.06 8.23
C ASN A 39 -12.20 -10.15 9.30
N ILE A 40 -11.78 -11.37 8.98
CA ILE A 40 -11.82 -12.47 9.95
C ILE A 40 -10.57 -12.47 10.81
N LYS A 41 -9.43 -12.10 10.22
CA LYS A 41 -8.16 -12.00 10.92
C LYS A 41 -7.50 -10.67 10.62
N ILE A 42 -6.67 -10.24 11.56
CA ILE A 42 -5.88 -9.02 11.39
C ILE A 42 -4.43 -9.40 11.15
N PRO A 43 -3.82 -8.88 10.09
CA PRO A 43 -2.40 -9.20 9.82
C PRO A 43 -1.50 -8.66 10.93
N THR A 44 -0.39 -9.35 11.15
CA THR A 44 0.63 -8.85 12.06
C THR A 44 1.34 -7.66 11.43
N LEU A 45 2.05 -6.90 12.26
CA LEU A 45 2.82 -5.76 11.76
C LEU A 45 3.83 -6.21 10.71
N ASP A 46 4.41 -7.37 10.90
CA ASP A 46 5.37 -7.95 9.98
C ASP A 46 4.77 -8.13 8.58
N VAL A 47 3.56 -8.70 8.53
CA VAL A 47 2.87 -8.89 7.26
C VAL A 47 2.49 -7.55 6.66
N LEU A 48 2.03 -6.62 7.50
CA LEU A 48 1.61 -5.30 7.01
C LEU A 48 2.79 -4.52 6.42
N THR A 49 3.95 -4.58 7.04
CA THR A 49 5.12 -3.88 6.50
C THR A 49 5.55 -4.48 5.17
N THR A 50 5.46 -5.79 5.03
CA THR A 50 5.77 -6.42 3.76
C THR A 50 4.77 -6.02 2.68
N MET A 51 3.49 -5.98 3.03
CA MET A 51 2.46 -5.52 2.08
C MET A 51 2.71 -4.07 1.66
N ALA A 52 3.05 -3.21 2.61
CA ALA A 52 3.32 -1.82 2.30
C ALA A 52 4.46 -1.68 1.29
N ARG A 53 5.48 -2.50 1.43
CA ARG A 53 6.58 -2.51 0.46
C ARG A 53 6.13 -3.02 -0.91
N ILE A 54 5.35 -4.09 -0.92
CA ILE A 54 4.86 -4.67 -2.18
C ILE A 54 4.05 -3.64 -2.94
N TYR A 55 3.15 -2.95 -2.25
CA TYR A 55 2.26 -1.99 -2.89
C TYR A 55 2.87 -0.59 -2.98
N ASN A 56 4.05 -0.40 -2.39
CA ASN A 56 4.74 0.90 -2.40
C ASN A 56 3.85 2.00 -1.82
N VAL A 57 3.25 1.71 -0.68
CA VAL A 57 2.42 2.67 0.06
C VAL A 57 2.92 2.73 1.49
N SER A 58 2.50 3.78 2.21
CA SER A 58 2.85 3.91 3.62
C SER A 58 2.00 2.96 4.46
N LEU A 59 2.47 2.65 5.65
CA LEU A 59 1.66 1.88 6.60
C LEU A 59 0.40 2.65 6.95
N ASP A 60 0.51 3.98 7.10
CA ASP A 60 -0.65 4.79 7.42
C ASP A 60 -1.74 4.65 6.35
N TYR A 61 -1.35 4.68 5.09
CA TYR A 61 -2.31 4.48 4.02
C TYR A 61 -2.90 3.07 4.07
N LEU A 62 -2.05 2.08 4.30
CA LEU A 62 -2.48 0.69 4.30
C LEU A 62 -3.52 0.43 5.39
N VAL A 63 -3.36 1.02 6.56
CA VAL A 63 -4.28 0.79 7.68
C VAL A 63 -5.38 1.86 7.76
N GLY A 64 -5.45 2.78 6.80
CA GLY A 64 -6.56 3.71 6.71
C GLY A 64 -6.40 5.03 7.44
N PHE A 65 -5.22 5.32 7.97
CA PHE A 65 -4.99 6.59 8.66
C PHE A 65 -4.77 7.73 7.70
N ASP A 66 -4.28 7.45 6.50
CA ASP A 66 -4.06 8.48 5.50
C ASP A 66 -5.23 8.52 4.54
N LYS A 67 -6.29 9.16 4.96
CA LYS A 67 -7.53 9.21 4.19
C LYS A 67 -7.51 10.25 3.08
N LYS A 68 -6.59 11.19 3.14
CA LYS A 68 -6.52 12.23 2.13
C LYS A 68 -6.24 11.65 0.75
N ASP A 69 -5.31 10.72 0.68
CA ASP A 69 -4.98 10.09 -0.58
C ASP A 69 -6.17 9.30 -1.12
N GLN A 70 -6.90 8.63 -0.24
CA GLN A 70 -8.07 7.89 -0.67
C GLN A 70 -9.13 8.81 -1.25
N VAL A 71 -9.40 9.93 -0.59
CA VAL A 71 -10.42 10.87 -1.06
C VAL A 71 -10.02 11.46 -2.40
N ILE A 72 -8.77 11.86 -2.54
CA ILE A 72 -8.29 12.49 -3.76
C ILE A 72 -8.36 11.54 -4.95
N LEU A 73 -8.01 10.28 -4.73
CA LEU A 73 -7.89 9.32 -5.83
C LEU A 73 -9.20 8.60 -6.14
N GLU A 74 -10.18 8.71 -5.28
CA GLU A 74 -11.37 7.87 -5.33
C GLU A 74 -12.20 8.04 -6.60
N GLY A 75 -12.28 9.19 -7.18
CA GLY A 75 -13.06 9.42 -8.38
C GLY A 75 -12.27 9.30 -9.67
N MET A 76 -11.06 8.80 -9.63
CA MET A 76 -10.18 8.79 -10.79
C MET A 76 -10.11 7.43 -11.45
N THR A 77 -9.78 7.41 -12.74
CA THR A 77 -9.48 6.17 -13.42
C THR A 77 -8.15 5.63 -12.93
N ASP A 78 -7.90 4.35 -13.22
CA ASP A 78 -6.64 3.72 -12.83
C ASP A 78 -5.44 4.44 -13.45
N GLY A 79 -5.58 4.84 -14.71
CA GLY A 79 -4.50 5.57 -15.37
C GLY A 79 -4.23 6.91 -14.73
N GLN A 80 -5.28 7.61 -14.33
CA GLN A 80 -5.13 8.90 -13.65
C GLN A 80 -4.47 8.73 -12.29
N ARG A 81 -4.87 7.71 -11.54
CA ARG A 81 -4.27 7.45 -10.24
C ARG A 81 -2.78 7.14 -10.37
N GLU A 82 -2.45 6.32 -11.35
CA GLU A 82 -1.05 5.96 -11.56
C GLU A 82 -0.22 7.19 -11.92
N LEU A 83 -0.76 8.06 -12.74
CA LEU A 83 -0.06 9.29 -13.12
C LEU A 83 0.18 10.18 -11.90
N ILE A 84 -0.83 10.32 -11.05
CA ILE A 84 -0.71 11.13 -9.83
C ILE A 84 0.35 10.52 -8.90
N HIS A 85 0.32 9.21 -8.72
CA HIS A 85 1.32 8.54 -7.89
C HIS A 85 2.73 8.79 -8.41
N ARG A 86 2.90 8.71 -9.72
CA ARG A 86 4.19 8.93 -10.34
C ARG A 86 4.67 10.37 -10.13
N LEU A 87 3.76 11.33 -10.28
CA LEU A 87 4.10 12.74 -10.07
C LEU A 87 4.51 13.00 -8.63
N VAL A 88 3.75 12.46 -7.68
CA VAL A 88 4.07 12.65 -6.26
C VAL A 88 5.42 12.04 -5.95
N LYS A 89 5.69 10.87 -6.49
CA LYS A 89 6.98 10.23 -6.28
C LYS A 89 8.12 11.08 -6.81
N GLU A 90 7.96 11.62 -8.01
CA GLU A 90 8.99 12.48 -8.59
C GLU A 90 9.21 13.74 -7.78
N LEU A 91 8.13 14.35 -7.30
CA LEU A 91 8.26 15.54 -6.48
C LEU A 91 9.00 15.23 -5.19
N LYS A 92 8.71 14.13 -4.56
CA LYS A 92 9.41 13.73 -3.34
C LYS A 92 10.89 13.50 -3.60
N GLU A 93 11.21 12.87 -4.72
CA GLU A 93 12.61 12.60 -5.05
C GLU A 93 13.36 13.88 -5.37
N SER A 94 12.69 14.82 -6.07
CA SER A 94 13.36 16.05 -6.42
C SER A 94 13.59 16.97 -5.22
N THR A 95 12.84 16.79 -4.14
CA THR A 95 13.03 17.61 -2.93
C THR A 95 13.95 16.96 -1.93
N LYS A 96 14.37 15.73 -2.15
CA LYS A 96 15.31 15.10 -1.24
C LYS A 96 16.69 15.70 -1.35
N PRO A 97 17.42 15.77 -0.24
CA PRO A 97 18.82 16.19 -0.33
C PRO A 97 19.59 15.22 -1.19
N LYS A 98 20.40 15.76 -2.05
CA LYS A 98 21.15 14.91 -2.95
C LYS A 98 22.30 14.22 -2.29
N ASN A 99 22.67 14.66 -1.18
CA ASN A 99 23.72 14.02 -0.50
C ASN A 99 23.18 13.19 0.52
N GLY A 100 22.69 12.43 0.13
CA GLY A 100 22.18 11.63 1.01
C GLY A 100 22.03 12.14 2.31
N GLY A 101 22.45 12.52 1.92
CA GLY A 101 22.36 12.73 2.60
C GLY A 101 21.75 12.96 3.31
N LEU A 102 21.85 13.07 3.45
CA LEU A 102 21.52 13.38 4.15
C LEU A 102 20.83 12.98 4.65
N SER A 103 21.05 12.71 4.58
CA SER A 103 20.65 12.58 4.98
C SER A 103 20.01 12.05 5.50
N ALA A 104 20.27 11.74 5.69
CA ALA A 104 19.97 11.51 6.10
C ALA A 104 19.18 11.41 6.80
N ASP A 105 19.24 11.36 6.89
CA ASP A 105 18.77 11.64 7.36
C ASP A 105 17.88 11.71 7.49
N GLN A 106 17.90 11.65 7.37
CA GLN A 106 17.42 12.01 7.26
C GLN A 106 16.69 11.68 7.11
N GLN A 107 16.83 11.31 7.05
CA GLN A 107 16.64 11.22 6.72
C GLN A 107 16.25 10.88 6.72
#